data_a148ac369a830b23228ee4c215f7a699
#
_entry.id   a148ac369a830b23228ee4c215f7a699
#
_cell.length_a   1.000
_cell.length_b   1.000
_cell.length_c   1.000
_cell.angle_alpha   90.00
_cell.angle_beta   90.00
_cell.angle_gamma   90.00
#
_symmetry.space_group_name_H-M   'P 1'
#
loop_
_entity.id
_entity.type
_entity.pdbx_description
1 polymer ?
#
loop_
_entity_poly.entity_id
_entity_poly.type
_entity_poly.pdbx_seq_one_letter_code
_entity_poly.pdbx_strand_id
1 'polypeptide(L)'
;MRFTFFAITAIGALIFSACNNGDTKKEHENHAVNNDTVQHGTNTNEKEVKAVAVTYSNVDVKAAASIKEIVDHYLHIKNALANDNGGEAADGAKTMERAIGKLDKSLLTAGQKKVYDEIEEDLKEHAEHIGKNGDNIKHQREHFSMMSEDVYDLTKAFGGGRALYHDHCPMYNEKKGAMWLSEMKEVKNPYFGSGMPTCGTVEEVIK
;
A
#
# COMPACT_ATOMS: atom_id res chain seq x y z
N MET A 1 2.00 47.73 -29.56
CA MET A 1 2.26 46.98 -30.80
C MET A 1 1.55 45.64 -30.64
N ARG A 2 0.39 45.47 -31.10
CA ARG A 2 -0.21 45.23 -32.44
C ARG A 2 0.26 43.90 -33.06
N PHE A 3 -0.75 42.98 -33.13
CA PHE A 3 -1.06 41.97 -34.17
C PHE A 3 -0.19 40.71 -34.19
N THR A 4 -0.69 39.52 -34.45
CA THR A 4 -1.75 39.05 -35.38
C THR A 4 -2.24 37.64 -35.00
N PHE A 5 -3.53 37.42 -35.23
CA PHE A 5 -4.20 36.12 -35.31
C PHE A 5 -3.80 35.35 -36.56
N PHE A 6 -3.67 34.01 -36.49
CA PHE A 6 -3.90 33.16 -37.64
C PHE A 6 -4.77 31.97 -37.22
N ALA A 7 -5.99 31.98 -37.70
CA ALA A 7 -6.89 30.86 -37.75
C ALA A 7 -6.64 30.07 -39.05
N ILE A 8 -6.48 28.77 -38.96
CA ILE A 8 -6.57 27.88 -40.12
C ILE A 8 -7.57 26.76 -39.77
N THR A 9 -8.72 26.87 -40.40
CA THR A 9 -9.75 25.81 -40.54
C THR A 9 -9.36 24.88 -41.67
N ALA A 10 -9.42 23.55 -41.47
CA ALA A 10 -9.48 22.58 -42.53
C ALA A 10 -10.51 21.52 -42.18
N ILE A 11 -11.53 21.49 -43.00
CA ILE A 11 -12.65 20.54 -43.11
C ILE A 11 -12.23 19.40 -44.02
N GLY A 12 -12.65 18.19 -43.74
CA GLY A 12 -12.58 17.05 -44.68
C GLY A 12 -12.73 15.72 -43.94
N ALA A 13 -13.78 15.13 -43.99
CA ALA A 13 -14.69 14.40 -44.86
C ALA A 13 -14.77 12.94 -44.40
N LEU A 14 -15.99 12.57 -44.05
CA LEU A 14 -16.50 11.23 -43.75
C LEU A 14 -16.35 10.29 -44.93
N ILE A 15 -15.96 9.04 -44.68
CA ILE A 15 -16.29 7.91 -45.57
C ILE A 15 -16.91 6.80 -44.75
N PHE A 16 -18.22 6.62 -44.95
CA PHE A 16 -18.97 5.42 -44.57
C PHE A 16 -18.67 4.34 -45.60
N SER A 17 -18.40 3.12 -45.17
CA SER A 17 -18.54 1.94 -46.01
C SER A 17 -19.28 0.87 -45.21
N ALA A 18 -20.53 0.68 -45.60
CA ALA A 18 -21.37 -0.44 -45.23
C ALA A 18 -21.45 -1.38 -46.40
N CYS A 19 -21.30 -2.65 -46.20
CA CYS A 19 -21.77 -3.77 -47.02
C CYS A 19 -21.66 -5.03 -46.16
N ASN A 20 -22.50 -5.92 -46.19
CA ASN A 20 -23.83 -6.28 -46.59
C ASN A 20 -24.01 -7.77 -46.24
N ASN A 21 -25.19 -8.07 -45.98
CA ASN A 21 -25.90 -9.31 -45.64
C ASN A 21 -25.54 -10.53 -46.53
N GLY A 22 -25.63 -11.74 -45.96
CA GLY A 22 -25.59 -13.00 -46.67
C GLY A 22 -26.12 -14.16 -45.82
N ASP A 23 -27.44 -14.29 -45.77
CA ASP A 23 -28.15 -15.50 -45.33
C ASP A 23 -27.82 -16.71 -46.19
N THR A 24 -27.56 -17.87 -45.57
CA THR A 24 -27.95 -19.16 -46.12
C THR A 24 -28.25 -20.17 -44.99
N LYS A 25 -29.46 -20.74 -45.08
CA LYS A 25 -30.08 -21.78 -44.25
C LYS A 25 -29.53 -23.18 -44.59
N LYS A 26 -29.74 -24.05 -43.56
CA LYS A 26 -29.87 -25.54 -43.55
C LYS A 26 -28.55 -26.29 -43.33
N GLU A 27 -28.48 -27.36 -42.54
CA GLU A 27 -29.39 -28.43 -42.17
C GLU A 27 -28.99 -29.08 -40.85
N HIS A 28 -29.93 -29.75 -40.18
CA HIS A 28 -29.79 -30.60 -39.01
C HIS A 28 -28.90 -31.82 -39.23
N GLU A 29 -27.99 -32.09 -38.29
CA GLU A 29 -27.66 -33.48 -37.91
C GLU A 29 -27.35 -33.56 -36.42
N ASN A 30 -28.06 -34.48 -35.75
CA ASN A 30 -27.87 -34.89 -34.37
C ASN A 30 -26.57 -35.68 -34.23
N HIS A 31 -25.66 -35.25 -33.31
CA HIS A 31 -24.71 -36.17 -32.73
C HIS A 31 -24.56 -35.96 -31.24
N ALA A 32 -24.66 -37.07 -30.57
CA ALA A 32 -24.53 -37.46 -29.17
C ALA A 32 -23.74 -36.52 -28.25
N VAL A 33 -24.33 -36.34 -27.08
CA VAL A 33 -23.76 -35.81 -25.83
C VAL A 33 -22.51 -36.59 -25.45
N ASN A 34 -21.35 -35.95 -25.51
CA ASN A 34 -20.20 -36.29 -24.69
C ASN A 34 -19.97 -35.16 -23.68
N ASN A 35 -20.27 -35.47 -22.42
CA ASN A 35 -19.93 -34.66 -21.27
C ASN A 35 -18.41 -34.74 -21.05
N ASP A 36 -17.63 -33.94 -21.73
CA ASP A 36 -16.28 -33.59 -21.28
C ASP A 36 -16.38 -32.34 -20.43
N THR A 37 -16.34 -32.56 -19.12
CA THR A 37 -16.14 -31.54 -18.10
C THR A 37 -14.75 -30.94 -18.33
N VAL A 38 -14.68 -29.89 -19.12
CA VAL A 38 -13.50 -29.02 -19.19
C VAL A 38 -13.42 -28.32 -17.84
N GLN A 39 -12.68 -28.90 -16.91
CA GLN A 39 -12.17 -28.18 -15.75
C GLN A 39 -11.29 -27.05 -16.29
N HIS A 40 -11.84 -25.85 -16.27
CA HIS A 40 -11.09 -24.62 -16.43
C HIS A 40 -10.26 -24.44 -15.17
N GLY A 41 -9.13 -25.15 -15.13
CA GLY A 41 -8.08 -24.89 -14.13
C GLY A 41 -7.53 -23.51 -14.38
N THR A 42 -8.05 -22.54 -13.63
CA THR A 42 -7.36 -21.26 -13.44
C THR A 42 -6.08 -21.54 -12.67
N ASN A 43 -5.00 -21.89 -13.38
CA ASN A 43 -3.65 -21.81 -12.86
C ASN A 43 -3.28 -20.33 -12.68
N THR A 44 -3.86 -19.69 -11.67
CA THR A 44 -3.26 -18.52 -11.08
C THR A 44 -2.07 -19.03 -10.27
N ASN A 45 -0.87 -18.94 -10.82
CA ASN A 45 0.37 -18.97 -10.06
C ASN A 45 0.38 -17.75 -9.14
N GLU A 46 -0.49 -17.71 -8.13
CA GLU A 46 -0.32 -16.81 -7.00
C GLU A 46 0.98 -17.24 -6.31
N LYS A 47 2.01 -16.45 -6.46
CA LYS A 47 3.25 -16.62 -5.71
C LYS A 47 2.87 -16.65 -4.23
N GLU A 48 3.08 -17.79 -3.58
CA GLU A 48 2.76 -17.94 -2.17
C GLU A 48 3.54 -16.90 -1.37
N VAL A 49 2.82 -16.02 -0.67
CA VAL A 49 3.42 -14.95 0.13
C VAL A 49 4.03 -15.57 1.37
N LYS A 50 5.32 -15.33 1.59
CA LYS A 50 6.06 -15.87 2.72
C LYS A 50 5.50 -15.34 4.04
N ALA A 51 5.09 -16.24 4.94
CA ALA A 51 4.68 -15.87 6.30
C ALA A 51 5.92 -15.68 7.20
N VAL A 52 5.93 -14.58 7.95
CA VAL A 52 6.96 -14.24 8.93
C VAL A 52 6.32 -14.24 10.32
N ALA A 53 6.92 -14.99 11.23
CA ALA A 53 6.49 -15.04 12.62
C ALA A 53 7.13 -13.90 13.43
N VAL A 54 6.41 -13.40 14.44
CA VAL A 54 6.92 -12.38 15.36
C VAL A 54 8.00 -12.96 16.29
N THR A 55 8.95 -12.13 16.68
CA THR A 55 10.07 -12.53 17.56
C THR A 55 9.60 -12.79 19.00
N TYR A 56 8.74 -11.89 19.54
CA TYR A 56 8.25 -12.00 20.91
C TYR A 56 6.79 -12.45 20.92
N SER A 57 6.55 -13.69 21.27
CA SER A 57 5.19 -14.24 21.41
C SER A 57 4.50 -13.90 22.75
N ASN A 58 5.28 -13.40 23.75
CA ASN A 58 4.84 -13.15 25.14
C ASN A 58 5.01 -11.67 25.49
N VAL A 59 4.38 -10.77 24.76
CA VAL A 59 4.32 -9.34 25.06
C VAL A 59 3.21 -9.10 26.11
N ASP A 60 3.45 -8.21 27.07
CA ASP A 60 2.39 -7.78 28.01
C ASP A 60 1.19 -7.23 27.24
N VAL A 61 -0.03 -7.56 27.69
CA VAL A 61 -1.27 -7.21 26.95
C VAL A 61 -1.45 -5.70 26.77
N LYS A 62 -1.03 -4.89 27.75
CA LYS A 62 -1.12 -3.42 27.64
C LYS A 62 -0.04 -2.88 26.71
N ALA A 63 1.17 -3.42 26.77
CA ALA A 63 2.24 -3.07 25.83
C ALA A 63 1.84 -3.44 24.38
N ALA A 64 1.32 -4.65 24.17
CA ALA A 64 0.81 -5.08 22.87
C ALA A 64 -0.34 -4.19 22.35
N ALA A 65 -1.23 -3.72 23.24
CA ALA A 65 -2.30 -2.79 22.86
C ALA A 65 -1.73 -1.41 22.45
N SER A 66 -0.71 -0.90 23.13
CA SER A 66 -0.03 0.35 22.77
C SER A 66 0.69 0.23 21.43
N ILE A 67 1.37 -0.89 21.17
CA ILE A 67 2.03 -1.17 19.89
C ILE A 67 0.99 -1.23 18.76
N LYS A 68 -0.13 -1.92 18.99
CA LYS A 68 -1.23 -1.95 18.04
C LYS A 68 -1.78 -0.54 17.73
N GLU A 69 -1.93 0.34 18.73
CA GLU A 69 -2.36 1.74 18.56
C GLU A 69 -1.37 2.50 17.65
N ILE A 70 -0.05 2.33 17.84
CA ILE A 70 0.99 2.91 16.98
C ILE A 70 0.83 2.40 15.52
N VAL A 71 0.65 1.09 15.34
CA VAL A 71 0.46 0.48 14.02
C VAL A 71 -0.84 0.96 13.35
N ASP A 72 -1.94 1.11 14.10
CA ASP A 72 -3.20 1.63 13.57
C ASP A 72 -3.03 3.07 13.02
N HIS A 73 -2.27 3.93 13.70
CA HIS A 73 -1.97 5.28 13.21
C HIS A 73 -1.02 5.28 12.01
N TYR A 74 -0.04 4.39 11.98
CA TYR A 74 0.78 4.19 10.79
C TYR A 74 -0.07 3.81 9.56
N LEU A 75 -0.99 2.86 9.71
CA LEU A 75 -1.90 2.47 8.63
C LEU A 75 -2.81 3.62 8.20
N HIS A 76 -3.23 4.48 9.13
CA HIS A 76 -3.96 5.70 8.81
C HIS A 76 -3.12 6.64 7.94
N ILE A 77 -1.86 6.92 8.31
CA ILE A 77 -0.93 7.72 7.50
C ILE A 77 -0.75 7.10 6.12
N LYS A 78 -0.49 5.79 6.04
CA LYS A 78 -0.34 5.04 4.79
C LYS A 78 -1.55 5.23 3.87
N ASN A 79 -2.76 5.08 4.41
CA ASN A 79 -4.00 5.21 3.63
C ASN A 79 -4.23 6.66 3.16
N ALA A 80 -3.93 7.65 3.99
CA ALA A 80 -4.01 9.06 3.63
C ALA A 80 -3.06 9.41 2.48
N LEU A 81 -1.79 8.98 2.55
CA LEU A 81 -0.79 9.19 1.50
C LEU A 81 -1.13 8.47 0.19
N ALA A 82 -1.71 7.26 0.26
CA ALA A 82 -2.19 6.53 -0.91
C ALA A 82 -3.37 7.22 -1.61
N ASN A 83 -4.11 8.05 -0.89
CA ASN A 83 -5.21 8.88 -1.40
C ASN A 83 -4.79 10.35 -1.67
N ASP A 84 -3.49 10.66 -1.71
CA ASP A 84 -2.94 12.00 -1.92
C ASP A 84 -3.44 13.05 -0.89
N ASN A 85 -3.80 12.63 0.32
CA ASN A 85 -4.34 13.50 1.37
C ASN A 85 -3.27 13.79 2.45
N GLY A 86 -2.44 14.81 2.19
CA GLY A 86 -1.37 15.22 3.12
C GLY A 86 -1.89 15.77 4.46
N GLY A 87 -3.05 16.44 4.46
CA GLY A 87 -3.66 16.94 5.70
C GLY A 87 -4.04 15.80 6.65
N GLU A 88 -4.72 14.79 6.13
CA GLU A 88 -5.10 13.59 6.90
C GLU A 88 -3.87 12.78 7.36
N ALA A 89 -2.84 12.69 6.50
CA ALA A 89 -1.56 12.07 6.88
C ALA A 89 -0.91 12.80 8.07
N ALA A 90 -0.93 14.14 8.06
CA ALA A 90 -0.40 14.94 9.15
C ALA A 90 -1.17 14.73 10.46
N ASP A 91 -2.49 14.61 10.40
CA ASP A 91 -3.31 14.37 11.61
C ASP A 91 -3.11 12.96 12.17
N GLY A 92 -2.98 11.96 11.29
CA GLY A 92 -2.58 10.60 11.66
C GLY A 92 -1.22 10.57 12.36
N ALA A 93 -0.24 11.29 11.82
CA ALA A 93 1.12 11.35 12.36
C ALA A 93 1.20 12.03 13.75
N LYS A 94 0.51 13.15 13.95
CA LYS A 94 0.38 13.79 15.28
C LYS A 94 -0.24 12.85 16.31
N THR A 95 -1.16 11.99 15.89
CA THR A 95 -1.80 11.02 16.79
C THR A 95 -0.86 9.85 17.07
N MET A 96 -0.10 9.40 16.07
CA MET A 96 0.93 8.38 16.22
C MET A 96 2.04 8.82 17.21
N GLU A 97 2.53 10.06 17.09
CA GLU A 97 3.51 10.64 18.00
C GLU A 97 3.04 10.56 19.48
N ARG A 98 1.77 10.89 19.71
CA ARG A 98 1.18 10.76 21.06
C ARG A 98 1.06 9.31 21.53
N ALA A 99 0.75 8.38 20.61
CA ALA A 99 0.65 6.95 20.91
C ALA A 99 2.02 6.36 21.29
N ILE A 100 3.08 6.74 20.57
CA ILE A 100 4.47 6.36 20.88
C ILE A 100 4.83 6.78 22.31
N GLY A 101 4.53 8.03 22.70
CA GLY A 101 4.81 8.54 24.02
C GLY A 101 3.99 7.94 25.17
N LYS A 102 2.91 7.18 24.89
CA LYS A 102 2.07 6.52 25.90
C LYS A 102 2.53 5.12 26.27
N LEU A 103 3.41 4.48 25.50
CA LEU A 103 3.85 3.12 25.78
C LEU A 103 4.62 3.08 27.11
N ASP A 104 4.12 2.32 28.08
CA ASP A 104 4.81 2.09 29.36
C ASP A 104 5.91 1.05 29.18
N LYS A 105 7.14 1.52 29.03
CA LYS A 105 8.33 0.66 28.85
C LYS A 105 8.65 -0.23 30.03
N SER A 106 8.05 0.00 31.21
CA SER A 106 8.21 -0.89 32.36
C SER A 106 7.50 -2.24 32.19
N LEU A 107 6.56 -2.32 31.25
CA LEU A 107 5.86 -3.56 30.87
C LEU A 107 6.67 -4.46 29.93
N LEU A 108 7.77 -3.95 29.39
CA LEU A 108 8.65 -4.68 28.49
C LEU A 108 9.75 -5.43 29.24
N THR A 109 10.07 -6.64 28.80
CA THR A 109 11.30 -7.31 29.27
C THR A 109 12.54 -6.55 28.81
N ALA A 110 13.70 -6.81 29.40
CA ALA A 110 14.94 -6.12 29.03
C ALA A 110 15.29 -6.25 27.53
N GLY A 111 15.05 -7.43 26.94
CA GLY A 111 15.25 -7.65 25.50
C GLY A 111 14.25 -6.89 24.62
N GLN A 112 12.98 -6.90 24.99
CA GLN A 112 11.92 -6.15 24.30
C GLN A 112 12.18 -4.64 24.39
N LYS A 113 12.55 -4.15 25.60
CA LYS A 113 12.84 -2.73 25.80
C LYS A 113 14.00 -2.26 24.94
N LYS A 114 15.07 -3.08 24.84
CA LYS A 114 16.21 -2.75 23.98
C LYS A 114 15.79 -2.54 22.53
N VAL A 115 15.00 -3.46 21.97
CA VAL A 115 14.51 -3.35 20.58
C VAL A 115 13.59 -2.14 20.40
N TYR A 116 12.71 -1.85 21.37
CA TYR A 116 11.83 -0.69 21.30
C TYR A 116 12.61 0.63 21.39
N ASP A 117 13.58 0.73 22.30
CA ASP A 117 14.43 1.93 22.48
C ASP A 117 15.27 2.23 21.22
N GLU A 118 15.63 1.22 20.42
CA GLU A 118 16.36 1.39 19.15
C GLU A 118 15.48 1.98 18.01
N ILE A 119 14.15 1.90 18.15
CA ILE A 119 13.18 2.31 17.12
C ILE A 119 12.43 3.60 17.52
N GLU A 120 12.22 3.81 18.83
CA GLU A 120 11.30 4.82 19.36
C GLU A 120 11.63 6.24 18.92
N GLU A 121 12.90 6.63 18.94
CA GLU A 121 13.33 8.00 18.67
C GLU A 121 13.13 8.35 17.19
N ASP A 122 13.59 7.49 16.28
CA ASP A 122 13.46 7.68 14.84
C ASP A 122 11.98 7.68 14.41
N LEU A 123 11.21 6.72 14.95
CA LEU A 123 9.77 6.63 14.70
C LEU A 123 9.02 7.90 15.10
N LYS A 124 9.41 8.48 16.25
CA LYS A 124 8.84 9.74 16.76
C LYS A 124 9.25 10.93 15.89
N GLU A 125 10.52 11.01 15.49
CA GLU A 125 11.03 12.05 14.60
C GLU A 125 10.27 12.05 13.28
N HIS A 126 10.11 10.88 12.65
CA HIS A 126 9.39 10.75 11.38
C HIS A 126 7.90 11.11 11.52
N ALA A 127 7.25 10.75 12.64
CA ALA A 127 5.88 11.16 12.92
C ALA A 127 5.77 12.69 13.07
N GLU A 128 6.70 13.32 13.76
CA GLU A 128 6.75 14.77 13.91
C GLU A 128 6.90 15.47 12.56
N HIS A 129 7.83 15.02 11.70
CA HIS A 129 8.05 15.58 10.37
C HIS A 129 6.81 15.46 9.47
N ILE A 130 6.18 14.30 9.43
CA ILE A 130 4.93 14.11 8.68
C ILE A 130 3.84 15.03 9.23
N GLY A 131 3.72 15.11 10.57
CA GLY A 131 2.70 15.89 11.25
C GLY A 131 2.81 17.41 11.04
N LYS A 132 4.03 17.93 10.84
CA LYS A 132 4.30 19.37 10.63
C LYS A 132 4.20 19.80 9.16
N ASN A 133 4.18 18.87 8.21
CA ASN A 133 4.28 19.15 6.77
C ASN A 133 3.03 18.71 5.99
N GLY A 134 1.83 19.02 6.50
CA GLY A 134 0.56 18.61 5.89
C GLY A 134 0.30 19.15 4.48
N ASP A 135 0.97 20.23 4.09
CA ASP A 135 0.93 20.87 2.77
C ASP A 135 2.04 20.40 1.83
N ASN A 136 2.98 19.59 2.30
CA ASN A 136 4.12 19.07 1.53
C ASN A 136 4.13 17.53 1.51
N ILE A 137 3.22 16.95 0.72
CA ILE A 137 3.06 15.49 0.63
C ILE A 137 4.34 14.77 0.16
N LYS A 138 5.19 15.45 -0.63
CA LYS A 138 6.45 14.86 -1.07
C LYS A 138 7.38 14.62 0.12
N HIS A 139 7.54 15.62 0.98
CA HIS A 139 8.33 15.52 2.20
C HIS A 139 7.74 14.49 3.18
N GLN A 140 6.40 14.47 3.31
CA GLN A 140 5.73 13.43 4.10
C GLN A 140 6.05 12.02 3.61
N ARG A 141 6.07 11.78 2.29
CA ARG A 141 6.40 10.49 1.68
C ARG A 141 7.86 10.09 1.92
N GLU A 142 8.77 11.06 1.93
CA GLU A 142 10.19 10.83 2.26
C GLU A 142 10.33 10.30 3.70
N HIS A 143 9.72 10.96 4.68
CA HIS A 143 9.70 10.50 6.08
C HIS A 143 8.90 9.22 6.27
N PHE A 144 7.82 9.03 5.53
CA PHE A 144 7.02 7.81 5.59
C PHE A 144 7.79 6.57 5.12
N SER A 145 8.73 6.72 4.18
CA SER A 145 9.54 5.56 3.75
C SER A 145 10.50 5.10 4.86
N MET A 146 11.09 6.00 5.62
CA MET A 146 11.93 5.69 6.77
C MET A 146 11.09 5.14 7.94
N MET A 147 9.99 5.80 8.28
CA MET A 147 9.01 5.31 9.26
C MET A 147 8.54 3.88 8.96
N SER A 148 8.39 3.53 7.67
CA SER A 148 7.94 2.19 7.28
C SER A 148 8.95 1.10 7.62
N GLU A 149 10.25 1.39 7.54
CA GLU A 149 11.33 0.49 7.98
C GLU A 149 11.26 0.28 9.49
N ASP A 150 11.09 1.34 10.28
CA ASP A 150 10.95 1.27 11.74
C ASP A 150 9.70 0.48 12.16
N VAL A 151 8.54 0.74 11.52
CA VAL A 151 7.30 0.01 11.82
C VAL A 151 7.39 -1.45 11.40
N TYR A 152 8.13 -1.76 10.34
CA TYR A 152 8.41 -3.14 9.97
C TYR A 152 9.20 -3.87 11.05
N ASP A 153 10.26 -3.27 11.58
CA ASP A 153 11.06 -3.85 12.66
C ASP A 153 10.25 -3.96 13.96
N LEU A 154 9.45 -2.94 14.29
CA LEU A 154 8.51 -2.97 15.42
C LEU A 154 7.54 -4.16 15.31
N THR A 155 6.92 -4.35 14.14
CA THR A 155 5.91 -5.38 13.94
C THR A 155 6.53 -6.78 13.84
N LYS A 156 7.73 -6.92 13.31
CA LYS A 156 8.49 -8.18 13.36
C LYS A 156 8.88 -8.57 14.79
N ALA A 157 9.17 -7.59 15.63
CA ALA A 157 9.51 -7.86 17.02
C ALA A 157 8.25 -8.22 17.83
N PHE A 158 7.18 -7.44 17.77
CA PHE A 158 6.07 -7.46 18.72
C PHE A 158 4.73 -7.87 18.12
N GLY A 159 4.62 -7.92 16.79
CA GLY A 159 3.36 -8.05 16.08
C GLY A 159 2.61 -6.72 15.96
N GLY A 160 1.60 -6.67 15.09
CA GLY A 160 0.74 -5.49 14.87
C GLY A 160 -0.72 -5.70 15.30
N GLY A 161 -1.02 -6.77 16.05
CA GLY A 161 -2.39 -7.10 16.46
C GLY A 161 -3.27 -7.63 15.32
N ARG A 162 -2.72 -7.79 14.12
CA ARG A 162 -3.35 -8.34 12.91
C ARG A 162 -2.29 -8.82 11.92
N ALA A 163 -2.70 -9.54 10.87
CA ALA A 163 -1.81 -9.82 9.75
C ALA A 163 -1.49 -8.52 9.00
N LEU A 164 -0.21 -8.31 8.68
CA LEU A 164 0.29 -7.16 7.93
C LEU A 164 1.07 -7.65 6.72
N TYR A 165 0.71 -7.15 5.55
CA TYR A 165 1.38 -7.41 4.29
C TYR A 165 2.53 -6.42 4.11
N HIS A 166 3.71 -6.92 3.83
CA HIS A 166 4.88 -6.14 3.47
C HIS A 166 4.89 -5.98 1.96
N ASP A 167 4.64 -4.77 1.52
CA ASP A 167 4.64 -4.37 0.12
C ASP A 167 5.95 -3.67 -0.23
N HIS A 168 6.40 -3.81 -1.48
CA HIS A 168 7.57 -3.12 -1.99
C HIS A 168 7.32 -2.56 -3.39
N CYS A 169 7.60 -1.27 -3.60
CA CYS A 169 7.59 -0.60 -4.89
C CYS A 169 9.02 -0.29 -5.36
N PRO A 170 9.52 -0.90 -6.45
CA PRO A 170 10.90 -0.71 -6.91
C PRO A 170 11.14 0.65 -7.59
N MET A 171 10.08 1.42 -7.86
CA MET A 171 10.16 2.66 -8.63
C MET A 171 10.43 3.91 -7.78
N TYR A 172 10.13 3.85 -6.46
CA TYR A 172 10.31 4.98 -5.56
C TYR A 172 11.81 5.26 -5.30
N ASN A 173 12.10 6.44 -4.76
CA ASN A 173 13.44 6.84 -4.35
C ASN A 173 14.52 6.60 -5.44
N GLU A 174 14.31 7.21 -6.63
CA GLU A 174 15.23 7.07 -7.77
C GLU A 174 15.49 5.61 -8.20
N LYS A 175 14.47 4.76 -8.10
CA LYS A 175 14.52 3.32 -8.40
C LYS A 175 15.35 2.49 -7.38
N LYS A 176 15.60 3.03 -6.19
CA LYS A 176 16.17 2.24 -5.07
C LYS A 176 15.09 1.39 -4.42
N GLY A 177 13.83 1.78 -4.61
CA GLY A 177 12.66 1.16 -4.02
C GLY A 177 12.32 1.73 -2.66
N ALA A 178 11.11 1.41 -2.19
CA ALA A 178 10.69 1.59 -0.81
C ALA A 178 9.59 0.58 -0.47
N MET A 179 9.53 0.22 0.80
CA MET A 179 8.58 -0.73 1.36
C MET A 179 7.52 -0.01 2.20
N TRP A 180 6.40 -0.66 2.45
CA TRP A 180 5.41 -0.28 3.46
C TRP A 180 4.66 -1.50 3.97
N LEU A 181 3.96 -1.33 5.09
CA LEU A 181 3.04 -2.34 5.60
C LEU A 181 1.60 -1.97 5.29
N SER A 182 0.79 -2.97 5.00
CA SER A 182 -0.63 -2.83 4.68
C SER A 182 -1.47 -3.86 5.43
N GLU A 183 -2.66 -3.47 5.82
CA GLU A 183 -3.69 -4.35 6.38
C GLU A 183 -4.43 -5.16 5.31
N MET A 184 -4.20 -4.84 4.04
CA MET A 184 -4.84 -5.48 2.88
C MET A 184 -3.80 -6.10 1.95
N LYS A 185 -4.16 -7.24 1.34
CA LYS A 185 -3.34 -7.89 0.31
C LYS A 185 -3.31 -7.08 -1.00
N GLU A 186 -4.34 -6.24 -1.23
CA GLU A 186 -4.39 -5.36 -2.39
C GLU A 186 -3.38 -4.22 -2.24
N VAL A 187 -2.49 -4.11 -3.22
CA VAL A 187 -1.47 -3.05 -3.24
C VAL A 187 -2.12 -1.68 -3.42
N LYS A 188 -1.87 -0.77 -2.47
CA LYS A 188 -2.21 0.66 -2.55
C LYS A 188 -0.99 1.47 -2.18
N ASN A 189 -0.35 2.04 -3.20
CA ASN A 189 0.94 2.68 -3.07
C ASN A 189 0.86 4.06 -2.39
N PRO A 190 1.45 4.25 -1.20
CA PRO A 190 1.44 5.53 -0.50
C PRO A 190 2.42 6.55 -1.09
N TYR A 191 3.42 6.10 -1.84
CA TYR A 191 4.48 6.96 -2.36
C TYR A 191 4.10 7.68 -3.64
N PHE A 192 3.24 7.06 -4.47
CA PHE A 192 2.79 7.64 -5.74
C PHE A 192 1.30 8.00 -5.75
N GLY A 193 0.53 7.53 -4.76
CA GLY A 193 -0.90 7.82 -4.69
C GLY A 193 -1.63 7.52 -5.99
N SER A 194 -2.46 8.45 -6.45
CA SER A 194 -3.23 8.31 -7.70
C SER A 194 -2.36 8.23 -8.96
N GLY A 195 -1.09 8.63 -8.91
CA GLY A 195 -0.17 8.57 -10.07
C GLY A 195 0.22 7.16 -10.46
N MET A 196 0.48 6.27 -9.49
CA MET A 196 0.77 4.84 -9.70
C MET A 196 0.21 4.01 -8.52
N PRO A 197 -1.12 3.89 -8.40
CA PRO A 197 -1.78 3.36 -7.19
C PRO A 197 -1.47 1.90 -6.90
N THR A 198 -1.13 1.11 -7.91
CA THR A 198 -0.86 -0.33 -7.81
C THR A 198 0.62 -0.69 -8.05
N CYS A 199 1.52 0.31 -8.09
CA CYS A 199 2.95 0.02 -8.21
C CYS A 199 3.48 -0.63 -6.94
N GLY A 200 3.80 -1.89 -7.02
CA GLY A 200 4.36 -2.68 -5.92
C GLY A 200 3.92 -4.14 -5.97
N THR A 201 4.55 -4.93 -5.11
CA THR A 201 4.22 -6.34 -4.92
C THR A 201 4.27 -6.69 -3.43
N VAL A 202 3.37 -7.59 -3.01
CA VAL A 202 3.44 -8.19 -1.67
C VAL A 202 4.61 -9.17 -1.62
N GLU A 203 5.53 -9.00 -0.70
CA GLU A 203 6.70 -9.87 -0.54
C GLU A 203 6.56 -10.85 0.62
N GLU A 204 5.99 -10.40 1.75
CA GLU A 204 5.78 -11.21 2.95
C GLU A 204 4.49 -10.82 3.69
N VAL A 205 4.11 -11.65 4.65
CA VAL A 205 3.03 -11.36 5.60
C VAL A 205 3.48 -11.65 7.02
N ILE A 206 3.43 -10.65 7.90
CA ILE A 206 3.70 -10.78 9.33
C ILE A 206 2.41 -11.25 10.02
N LYS A 207 2.50 -12.35 10.81
CA LYS A 207 1.35 -12.96 11.51
C LYS A 207 1.63 -13.13 12.98
#